data_2746ae7adf0422166cbff6d732bee51f
#
_entry.id   2746ae7adf0422166cbff6d732bee51f
#
_cell.length_a   1.000
_cell.length_b   1.000
_cell.length_c   1.000
_cell.angle_alpha   90.00
_cell.angle_beta   90.00
_cell.angle_gamma   90.00
#
_symmetry.space_group_name_H-M   'P 1'
#
loop_
_entity.id
_entity.type
_entity.pdbx_description
1 polymer ?
#
loop_
_entity_poly.entity_id
_entity_poly.type
_entity_poly.pdbx_seq_one_letter_code
_entity_poly.pdbx_strand_id
1 'polypeptide(L)'
;MQNSKQYQPHRFPYLWRLADGYPAKGIEPHGCKVFGTFICGGGSSMGYKLAGYHHLGGVELDPSIAAIYKQNHHPEHLYIEDIRDFNKRTDLPAELYQLDILDGSPPCSTFSM
;
A
#
# COMPACT_ATOMS: atom_id res chain seq x y z
N MET A 1 -24.66 17.71 29.91
CA MET A 1 -24.40 16.53 29.96
C MET A 1 -23.61 15.96 28.86
N GLN A 2 -22.93 14.99 29.14
CA GLN A 2 -21.90 14.50 28.27
C GLN A 2 -22.37 13.43 27.32
N ASN A 3 -23.63 13.09 27.38
CA ASN A 3 -24.11 11.97 26.60
C ASN A 3 -24.01 12.18 25.11
N SER A 4 -24.18 13.41 24.66
CA SER A 4 -24.08 13.70 23.27
C SER A 4 -22.70 13.37 22.73
N LYS A 5 -21.67 13.53 23.54
CA LYS A 5 -20.31 13.18 23.14
C LYS A 5 -20.13 11.69 22.95
N GLN A 6 -20.85 10.90 23.74
CA GLN A 6 -20.77 9.45 23.64
C GLN A 6 -21.37 8.93 22.37
N TYR A 7 -22.28 9.67 21.77
CA TYR A 7 -22.99 9.24 20.58
C TYR A 7 -22.55 9.95 19.32
N GLN A 8 -21.48 10.73 19.40
CA GLN A 8 -20.97 11.34 18.19
C GLN A 8 -20.45 10.24 17.26
N PRO A 9 -20.76 10.34 15.98
CA PRO A 9 -20.26 9.37 15.02
C PRO A 9 -18.74 9.35 15.10
N HIS A 10 -18.19 8.16 15.05
CA HIS A 10 -16.75 8.02 14.94
C HIS A 10 -16.29 8.64 13.64
N ARG A 11 -15.37 9.58 13.70
CA ARG A 11 -14.79 10.19 12.52
C ARG A 11 -13.44 9.56 12.22
N PHE A 12 -13.25 9.30 10.97
CA PHE A 12 -11.94 8.88 10.51
C PHE A 12 -10.96 10.03 10.79
N PRO A 13 -9.87 9.78 11.50
CA PRO A 13 -9.02 10.88 11.99
C PRO A 13 -8.17 11.54 10.91
N TYR A 14 -8.18 11.00 9.70
CA TYR A 14 -7.32 11.48 8.63
C TYR A 14 -8.12 12.20 7.56
N LEU A 15 -7.59 13.29 7.07
CA LEU A 15 -8.18 14.03 5.95
C LEU A 15 -7.52 13.69 4.62
N TRP A 16 -6.76 12.64 4.62
CA TRP A 16 -6.02 12.19 3.45
C TRP A 16 -6.90 11.33 2.52
N ARG A 17 -6.68 11.48 1.21
CA ARG A 17 -7.31 10.65 0.20
C ARG A 17 -6.24 9.85 -0.52
N LEU A 18 -6.61 8.68 -1.02
CA LEU A 18 -5.68 7.81 -1.74
C LEU A 18 -4.97 8.53 -2.89
N ALA A 19 -5.71 9.35 -3.61
CA ALA A 19 -5.18 10.09 -4.75
C ALA A 19 -4.09 11.10 -4.37
N ASP A 20 -4.01 11.46 -3.11
CA ASP A 20 -2.99 12.39 -2.63
C ASP A 20 -1.62 11.73 -2.52
N GLY A 21 -1.57 10.42 -2.61
CA GLY A 21 -0.31 9.67 -2.65
C GLY A 21 0.37 9.52 -1.31
N TYR A 22 0.54 10.60 -0.62
CA TYR A 22 1.18 10.64 0.69
C TYR A 22 0.20 11.09 1.76
N PRO A 23 0.35 10.59 2.97
CA PRO A 23 -0.48 11.08 4.06
C PRO A 23 -0.33 12.58 4.20
N ALA A 24 -1.47 13.23 4.28
CA ALA A 24 -1.50 14.67 4.40
C ALA A 24 -1.34 15.09 5.86
N LYS A 25 -1.98 16.17 6.22
CA LYS A 25 -1.85 16.79 7.54
C LYS A 25 -2.04 15.81 8.69
N GLY A 26 -1.23 15.94 9.71
CA GLY A 26 -1.33 15.18 10.95
C GLY A 26 -0.62 13.85 10.94
N ILE A 27 0.01 13.49 9.84
CA ILE A 27 0.78 12.25 9.75
C ILE A 27 2.23 12.62 9.46
N GLU A 28 3.11 12.22 10.37
CA GLU A 28 4.54 12.48 10.21
C GLU A 28 5.19 11.36 9.41
N PRO A 29 5.71 11.66 8.21
CA PRO A 29 6.48 10.67 7.47
C PRO A 29 7.78 10.38 8.20
N HIS A 30 8.10 9.11 8.42
CA HIS A 30 9.38 8.74 9.05
C HIS A 30 10.39 8.16 8.06
N GLY A 31 10.04 8.11 6.78
CA GLY A 31 10.97 7.74 5.73
C GLY A 31 11.25 6.25 5.57
N CYS A 32 10.69 5.41 6.43
CA CYS A 32 10.87 3.98 6.29
C CYS A 32 10.14 3.47 5.05
N LYS A 33 10.80 2.61 4.28
CA LYS A 33 10.34 2.20 2.97
C LYS A 33 9.67 0.84 2.99
N VAL A 34 8.53 0.76 2.34
CA VAL A 34 7.76 -0.47 2.20
C VAL A 34 7.54 -0.75 0.72
N PHE A 35 7.66 -2.02 0.36
CA PHE A 35 7.27 -2.50 -0.96
C PHE A 35 6.43 -3.76 -0.77
N GLY A 36 5.39 -3.91 -1.57
CA GLY A 36 4.45 -5.00 -1.39
C GLY A 36 4.45 -6.00 -2.52
N THR A 37 4.12 -7.25 -2.18
CA THR A 37 3.78 -8.27 -3.17
C THR A 37 2.31 -8.59 -2.98
N PHE A 38 1.62 -9.00 -4.06
CA PHE A 38 0.17 -9.23 -4.01
C PHE A 38 -0.58 -8.01 -3.50
N ILE A 39 -0.30 -6.84 -4.07
CA ILE A 39 -0.78 -5.57 -3.52
C ILE A 39 -2.27 -5.32 -3.75
N CYS A 40 -2.88 -6.02 -4.68
CA CYS A 40 -4.31 -5.89 -4.97
C CYS A 40 -4.72 -4.43 -5.22
N GLY A 41 -5.84 -4.00 -4.66
CA GLY A 41 -6.32 -2.63 -4.80
C GLY A 41 -5.63 -1.60 -3.91
N GLY A 42 -4.77 -2.05 -3.00
CA GLY A 42 -3.95 -1.14 -2.22
C GLY A 42 -4.41 -0.84 -0.80
N GLY A 43 -5.22 -1.72 -0.22
CA GLY A 43 -5.66 -1.53 1.16
C GLY A 43 -4.52 -1.51 2.16
N SER A 44 -3.60 -2.48 2.07
CA SER A 44 -2.42 -2.51 2.92
C SER A 44 -1.52 -1.31 2.68
N SER A 45 -1.33 -0.93 1.43
CA SER A 45 -0.54 0.26 1.07
C SER A 45 -1.11 1.52 1.73
N MET A 46 -2.43 1.65 1.75
CA MET A 46 -3.09 2.75 2.43
C MET A 46 -2.77 2.75 3.92
N GLY A 47 -2.85 1.59 4.56
CA GLY A 47 -2.53 1.47 5.99
C GLY A 47 -1.11 1.90 6.30
N TYR A 48 -0.15 1.46 5.50
CA TYR A 48 1.23 1.88 5.68
C TYR A 48 1.41 3.38 5.51
N LYS A 49 0.80 3.97 4.49
CA LYS A 49 0.87 5.42 4.27
C LYS A 49 0.27 6.19 5.43
N LEU A 50 -0.87 5.72 5.95
CA LEU A 50 -1.49 6.36 7.10
C LEU A 50 -0.63 6.25 8.36
N ALA A 51 0.24 5.27 8.44
CA ALA A 51 1.20 5.12 9.54
C ALA A 51 2.52 5.87 9.29
N GLY A 52 2.63 6.63 8.21
CA GLY A 52 3.80 7.44 7.92
C GLY A 52 4.89 6.77 7.11
N TYR A 53 4.65 5.56 6.61
CA TYR A 53 5.62 4.86 5.77
C TYR A 53 5.64 5.41 4.35
N HIS A 54 6.81 5.32 3.73
CA HIS A 54 6.95 5.60 2.31
C HIS A 54 6.74 4.29 1.55
N HIS A 55 5.55 4.11 1.02
CA HIS A 55 5.21 2.90 0.28
C HIS A 55 5.56 3.08 -1.20
N LEU A 56 6.53 2.30 -1.65
CA LEU A 56 7.10 2.46 -2.99
C LEU A 56 6.23 1.88 -4.11
N GLY A 57 5.37 0.94 -3.79
CA GLY A 57 4.56 0.26 -4.77
C GLY A 57 4.56 -1.25 -4.56
N GLY A 58 4.50 -2.01 -5.63
CA GLY A 58 4.50 -3.45 -5.47
C GLY A 58 4.31 -4.23 -6.75
N VAL A 59 3.96 -5.50 -6.55
CA VAL A 59 3.73 -6.47 -7.61
C VAL A 59 2.29 -6.92 -7.59
N GLU A 60 1.64 -6.89 -8.75
CA GLU A 60 0.28 -7.37 -8.92
C GLU A 60 0.15 -8.06 -10.27
N LEU A 61 -0.42 -9.26 -10.25
CA LEU A 61 -0.55 -10.08 -11.46
C LEU A 61 -1.63 -9.56 -12.41
N ASP A 62 -2.77 -9.11 -11.86
CA ASP A 62 -3.93 -8.75 -12.64
C ASP A 62 -3.83 -7.29 -13.13
N PRO A 63 -3.74 -7.06 -14.45
CA PRO A 63 -3.59 -5.69 -14.96
C PRO A 63 -4.74 -4.76 -14.61
N SER A 64 -5.96 -5.27 -14.50
CA SER A 64 -7.12 -4.43 -14.18
C SER A 64 -7.08 -3.98 -12.73
N ILE A 65 -6.65 -4.85 -11.83
CA ILE A 65 -6.46 -4.51 -10.42
C ILE A 65 -5.27 -3.56 -10.25
N ALA A 66 -4.18 -3.82 -10.96
CA ALA A 66 -3.01 -2.95 -10.94
C ALA A 66 -3.35 -1.54 -11.44
N ALA A 67 -4.26 -1.42 -12.39
CA ALA A 67 -4.70 -0.11 -12.87
C ALA A 67 -5.42 0.68 -11.78
N ILE A 68 -6.24 0.00 -10.97
CA ILE A 68 -6.90 0.62 -9.83
C ILE A 68 -5.87 1.08 -8.81
N TYR A 69 -4.92 0.22 -8.50
CA TYR A 69 -3.82 0.56 -7.59
C TYR A 69 -3.06 1.80 -8.07
N LYS A 70 -2.70 1.81 -9.34
CA LYS A 70 -1.96 2.91 -9.95
C LYS A 70 -2.71 4.22 -9.83
N GLN A 71 -4.01 4.19 -10.10
CA GLN A 71 -4.85 5.37 -10.03
C GLN A 71 -4.97 5.92 -8.61
N ASN A 72 -5.03 5.04 -7.64
CA ASN A 72 -5.24 5.43 -6.24
C ASN A 72 -3.94 5.82 -5.54
N HIS A 73 -2.84 5.15 -5.85
CA HIS A 73 -1.61 5.29 -5.07
C HIS A 73 -0.46 5.99 -5.79
N HIS A 74 -0.51 6.09 -7.11
CA HIS A 74 0.59 6.68 -7.91
C HIS A 74 1.95 6.12 -7.50
N PRO A 75 2.14 4.78 -7.60
CA PRO A 75 3.35 4.14 -7.08
C PRO A 75 4.59 4.53 -7.86
N GLU A 76 5.72 4.58 -7.18
CA GLU A 76 7.01 4.80 -7.82
C GLU A 76 7.46 3.57 -8.60
N HIS A 77 7.14 2.39 -8.08
CA HIS A 77 7.50 1.11 -8.70
C HIS A 77 6.31 0.18 -8.72
N LEU A 78 5.80 -0.11 -9.90
CA LEU A 78 4.68 -1.04 -10.07
C LEU A 78 5.05 -2.08 -11.12
N TYR A 79 4.99 -3.35 -10.72
CA TYR A 79 5.29 -4.48 -11.60
C TYR A 79 4.03 -5.31 -11.78
N ILE A 80 3.54 -5.33 -13.02
CA ILE A 80 2.31 -6.06 -13.35
C ILE A 80 2.72 -7.39 -13.95
N GLU A 81 2.96 -8.35 -13.07
CA GLU A 81 3.49 -9.65 -13.49
C GLU A 81 3.33 -10.67 -12.36
N ASP A 82 3.60 -11.92 -12.70
CA ASP A 82 3.65 -13.01 -11.73
C ASP A 82 4.83 -12.81 -10.80
N ILE A 83 4.62 -13.05 -9.51
CA ILE A 83 5.69 -12.91 -8.50
C ILE A 83 6.88 -13.79 -8.82
N ARG A 84 6.66 -14.93 -9.48
CA ARG A 84 7.76 -15.82 -9.88
C ARG A 84 8.65 -15.18 -10.92
N ASP A 85 8.09 -14.39 -11.82
CA ASP A 85 8.86 -13.65 -12.82
C ASP A 85 9.57 -12.47 -12.17
N PHE A 86 8.89 -11.79 -11.27
CA PHE A 86 9.48 -10.70 -10.51
C PHE A 86 10.72 -11.16 -9.75
N ASN A 87 10.64 -12.33 -9.11
CA ASN A 87 11.75 -12.88 -8.35
C ASN A 87 12.98 -13.22 -9.19
N LYS A 88 12.80 -13.37 -10.49
CA LYS A 88 13.91 -13.65 -11.40
C LYS A 88 14.55 -12.40 -11.98
N ARG A 89 14.02 -11.23 -11.69
CA ARG A 89 14.53 -9.98 -12.26
C ARG A 89 15.91 -9.65 -11.70
N THR A 90 16.75 -9.14 -12.59
CA THR A 90 18.07 -8.63 -12.25
C THR A 90 18.17 -7.12 -12.49
N ASP A 91 17.07 -6.49 -12.88
CA ASP A 91 17.01 -5.09 -13.29
C ASP A 91 16.29 -4.21 -12.28
N LEU A 92 16.10 -4.69 -11.05
CA LEU A 92 15.41 -3.91 -10.03
C LEU A 92 16.27 -2.74 -9.56
N PRO A 93 15.67 -1.59 -9.31
CA PRO A 93 16.42 -0.47 -8.75
C PRO A 93 16.97 -0.80 -7.36
N ALA A 94 18.12 -0.22 -7.05
CA ALA A 94 18.82 -0.48 -5.78
C ALA A 94 17.92 -0.22 -4.58
N GLU A 95 17.03 0.74 -4.70
CA GLU A 95 16.08 1.12 -3.65
C GLU A 95 15.25 -0.06 -3.16
N LEU A 96 14.90 -0.99 -4.05
CA LEU A 96 14.10 -2.15 -3.68
C LEU A 96 14.88 -3.21 -2.92
N TYR A 97 16.19 -3.06 -2.82
CA TYR A 97 17.04 -3.91 -1.96
C TYR A 97 17.33 -3.26 -0.62
N GLN A 98 16.79 -2.07 -0.38
CA GLN A 98 17.04 -1.28 0.83
C GLN A 98 15.73 -0.99 1.56
N LEU A 99 14.85 -1.96 1.59
CA LEU A 99 13.54 -1.81 2.22
C LEU A 99 13.63 -2.02 3.72
N ASP A 100 12.76 -1.33 4.44
CA ASP A 100 12.53 -1.60 5.86
C ASP A 100 11.49 -2.71 6.03
N ILE A 101 10.49 -2.75 5.14
CA ILE A 101 9.45 -3.77 5.16
C ILE A 101 9.20 -4.27 3.76
N LEU A 102 9.18 -5.59 3.60
CA LEU A 102 8.63 -6.25 2.43
C LEU A 102 7.35 -6.93 2.85
N ASP A 103 6.22 -6.42 2.38
CA ASP A 103 4.91 -6.94 2.72
C ASP A 103 4.44 -7.94 1.67
N GLY A 104 3.70 -8.97 2.12
CA GLY A 104 3.17 -9.95 1.18
C GLY A 104 1.93 -10.61 1.74
N SER A 105 0.86 -10.61 0.94
CA SER A 105 -0.42 -11.22 1.32
C SER A 105 -0.92 -12.08 0.17
N PRO A 106 -0.37 -13.29 0.01
CA PRO A 106 -0.80 -14.18 -1.08
C PRO A 106 -2.29 -14.50 -0.96
N PRO A 107 -2.96 -14.72 -2.09
CA PRO A 107 -4.40 -14.96 -2.07
C PRO A 107 -4.77 -16.24 -1.34
N CYS A 108 -5.76 -16.15 -0.46
CA CYS A 108 -6.25 -17.27 0.32
C CYS A 108 -6.94 -18.33 -0.53
N SER A 109 -7.55 -17.92 -1.65
CA SER A 109 -8.31 -18.81 -2.51
C SER A 109 -7.48 -19.97 -3.04
N THR A 110 -6.17 -19.83 -3.10
CA THR A 110 -5.28 -20.90 -3.54
C THR A 110 -5.16 -22.01 -2.48
N PHE A 111 -5.42 -21.68 -1.23
CA PHE A 111 -5.22 -22.60 -0.10
C PHE A 111 -6.50 -23.02 0.59
N SER A 112 -7.58 -22.31 0.37
CA SER A 112 -8.87 -22.61 1.00
C SER A 112 -9.72 -23.43 0.05
N MET A 113 -9.55 -24.72 0.13
CA MET A 113 -10.25 -25.64 -0.78
C MET A 113 -11.42 -26.34 -0.07
#